data_a20d71d823b432959f4d88c9c4e81df3
#
_entry.id   a20d71d823b432959f4d88c9c4e81df3
#
_cell.length_a   1.000
_cell.length_b   1.000
_cell.length_c   1.000
_cell.angle_alpha   90.00
_cell.angle_beta   90.00
_cell.angle_gamma   90.00
#
_symmetry.space_group_name_H-M   'P 1'
#
loop_
_entity.id
_entity.type
_entity.pdbx_description
1 polymer ?
#
loop_
_entity_poly.entity_id
_entity_poly.type
_entity_poly.pdbx_seq_one_letter_code
_entity_poly.pdbx_strand_id
1 'polypeptide(L)'
;MLKKLSFSLLIIFAVSMFLIVYISKTLSAEKPNVTVVLKGLNSEYWELMAAGARKGFEDFGINGKVIAPSDGSTVEEHDRFLEQVLMESPDSLIIAPIYPDNISSTLEEFVEQDIPVILLDTDVTWEDKTAYVGTDNVELGKRAGALLGSQLQPGNEVAILGVDTNSPVASDRIKGAKISLKSVGIEIVAEGVDVFSEPLQVKEDLKTILDEHPNLKGIIATNDGLALIVFHAIEDLGYKMPVIGADGINKMIELIEEEKLPGTVAQNPYDMGYLSVEAVMKVLNSENVERNIDSGIDIIINGNAKQRFEFQERVLR
;
A
#
# COMPACT_ATOMS: atom_id res chain seq x y z
N MET A 1 -49.49 -49.86 12.35
CA MET A 1 -49.51 -48.42 12.02
C MET A 1 -48.77 -47.56 13.06
N LEU A 2 -49.02 -47.70 14.34
CA LEU A 2 -48.40 -46.92 15.41
C LEU A 2 -46.86 -46.95 15.46
N LYS A 3 -46.19 -48.11 15.24
CA LYS A 3 -44.71 -48.19 15.23
C LYS A 3 -44.03 -47.41 14.08
N LYS A 4 -44.70 -47.29 12.90
CA LYS A 4 -44.18 -46.49 11.78
C LYS A 4 -44.32 -44.99 12.06
N LEU A 5 -45.41 -44.59 12.71
CA LEU A 5 -45.67 -43.20 13.08
C LEU A 5 -44.67 -42.71 14.14
N SER A 6 -44.36 -43.55 15.15
CA SER A 6 -43.35 -43.30 16.20
C SER A 6 -41.94 -43.15 15.61
N PHE A 7 -41.59 -43.99 14.63
CA PHE A 7 -40.25 -43.90 13.96
C PHE A 7 -40.10 -42.64 13.12
N SER A 8 -41.17 -42.23 12.39
CA SER A 8 -41.14 -40.98 11.63
C SER A 8 -41.04 -39.74 12.51
N LEU A 9 -41.72 -39.71 13.66
CA LEU A 9 -41.64 -38.66 14.65
C LEU A 9 -40.22 -38.55 15.26
N LEU A 10 -39.54 -39.68 15.48
CA LEU A 10 -38.18 -39.70 16.00
C LEU A 10 -37.15 -39.15 14.98
N ILE A 11 -37.33 -39.43 13.70
CA ILE A 11 -36.52 -38.88 12.62
C ILE A 11 -36.72 -37.36 12.50
N ILE A 12 -37.97 -36.89 12.52
CA ILE A 12 -38.26 -35.45 12.47
C ILE A 12 -37.64 -34.72 13.66
N PHE A 13 -37.74 -35.29 14.87
CA PHE A 13 -37.12 -34.73 16.07
C PHE A 13 -35.60 -34.68 15.96
N ALA A 14 -34.95 -35.76 15.46
CA ALA A 14 -33.51 -35.79 15.27
C ALA A 14 -33.03 -34.75 14.21
N VAL A 15 -33.76 -34.61 13.09
CA VAL A 15 -33.47 -33.62 12.07
C VAL A 15 -33.68 -32.19 12.58
N SER A 16 -34.77 -31.93 13.34
CA SER A 16 -35.01 -30.61 13.94
C SER A 16 -33.96 -30.25 14.99
N MET A 17 -33.54 -31.20 15.78
CA MET A 17 -32.46 -31.00 16.78
C MET A 17 -31.12 -30.75 16.11
N PHE A 18 -30.80 -31.47 15.04
CA PHE A 18 -29.60 -31.23 14.22
C PHE A 18 -29.63 -29.84 13.56
N LEU A 19 -30.77 -29.45 13.00
CA LEU A 19 -30.98 -28.10 12.45
C LEU A 19 -30.83 -26.99 13.49
N ILE A 20 -31.41 -27.19 14.69
CA ILE A 20 -31.29 -26.23 15.80
C ILE A 20 -29.84 -26.11 16.25
N VAL A 21 -29.12 -27.23 16.42
CA VAL A 21 -27.68 -27.22 16.77
C VAL A 21 -26.84 -26.60 15.68
N TYR A 22 -27.15 -26.87 14.40
CA TYR A 22 -26.46 -26.26 13.25
C TYR A 22 -26.71 -24.75 13.19
N ILE A 23 -27.96 -24.32 13.32
CA ILE A 23 -28.34 -22.91 13.34
C ILE A 23 -27.76 -22.19 14.59
N SER A 24 -27.77 -22.84 15.76
CA SER A 24 -27.17 -22.24 16.96
C SER A 24 -25.64 -22.09 16.82
N LYS A 25 -24.95 -23.05 16.19
CA LYS A 25 -23.52 -22.92 15.89
C LYS A 25 -23.21 -21.80 14.91
N THR A 26 -24.02 -21.64 13.86
CA THR A 26 -23.85 -20.56 12.88
C THR A 26 -24.22 -19.18 13.43
N LEU A 27 -25.19 -19.09 14.33
CA LEU A 27 -25.58 -17.85 15.03
C LEU A 27 -24.68 -17.48 16.21
N SER A 28 -23.90 -18.44 16.75
CA SER A 28 -22.96 -18.25 17.87
C SER A 28 -21.49 -18.22 17.43
N ALA A 29 -21.20 -18.22 16.13
CA ALA A 29 -19.82 -18.03 15.68
C ALA A 29 -19.40 -16.61 16.09
N GLU A 30 -18.50 -16.50 17.06
CA GLU A 30 -17.85 -15.23 17.40
C GLU A 30 -17.19 -14.70 16.15
N LYS A 31 -17.33 -13.38 15.93
CA LYS A 31 -16.68 -12.73 14.80
C LYS A 31 -15.16 -12.79 14.99
N PRO A 32 -14.39 -13.13 13.98
CA PRO A 32 -12.95 -13.11 14.10
C PRO A 32 -12.43 -11.74 14.55
N ASN A 33 -11.43 -11.72 15.42
CA ASN A 33 -10.75 -10.52 15.87
C ASN A 33 -9.51 -10.29 14.99
N VAL A 34 -9.50 -9.23 14.19
CA VAL A 34 -8.38 -8.92 13.29
C VAL A 34 -7.80 -7.56 13.64
N THR A 35 -6.48 -7.51 13.80
CA THR A 35 -5.77 -6.25 14.03
C THR A 35 -5.00 -5.86 12.77
N VAL A 36 -5.23 -4.63 12.30
CA VAL A 36 -4.43 -4.00 11.23
C VAL A 36 -3.51 -2.97 11.87
N VAL A 37 -2.20 -3.15 11.67
CA VAL A 37 -1.15 -2.24 12.13
C VAL A 37 -0.59 -1.52 10.91
N LEU A 38 -0.82 -0.21 10.81
CA LEU A 38 -0.28 0.67 9.77
C LEU A 38 0.98 1.39 10.26
N LYS A 39 1.75 1.98 9.34
CA LYS A 39 2.94 2.76 9.70
C LYS A 39 2.57 4.08 10.40
N GLY A 40 1.38 4.63 10.11
CA GLY A 40 0.83 5.84 10.70
C GLY A 40 -0.65 5.99 10.36
N LEU A 41 -1.31 7.01 10.92
CA LEU A 41 -2.70 7.38 10.62
C LEU A 41 -2.83 8.89 10.33
N ASN A 42 -1.71 9.57 10.05
CA ASN A 42 -1.61 11.01 9.90
C ASN A 42 -1.46 11.46 8.42
N SER A 43 -1.56 10.56 7.46
CA SER A 43 -1.52 10.88 6.04
C SER A 43 -2.70 10.28 5.31
N GLU A 44 -3.13 10.97 4.25
CA GLU A 44 -4.21 10.55 3.36
C GLU A 44 -4.04 9.10 2.84
N TYR A 45 -2.80 8.72 2.50
CA TYR A 45 -2.48 7.38 2.01
C TYR A 45 -2.86 6.29 3.03
N TRP A 46 -2.48 6.48 4.30
CA TRP A 46 -2.79 5.53 5.38
C TRP A 46 -4.26 5.59 5.80
N GLU A 47 -4.90 6.76 5.72
CA GLU A 47 -6.33 6.90 5.97
C GLU A 47 -7.17 6.16 4.92
N LEU A 48 -6.81 6.22 3.62
CA LEU A 48 -7.44 5.45 2.55
C LEU A 48 -7.29 3.93 2.79
N MET A 49 -6.10 3.49 3.18
CA MET A 49 -5.84 2.08 3.51
C MET A 49 -6.67 1.62 4.70
N ALA A 50 -6.74 2.44 5.74
CA ALA A 50 -7.59 2.19 6.90
C ALA A 50 -9.08 2.14 6.54
N ALA A 51 -9.54 3.00 5.64
CA ALA A 51 -10.93 2.99 5.16
C ALA A 51 -11.25 1.70 4.40
N GLY A 52 -10.34 1.24 3.53
CA GLY A 52 -10.47 -0.06 2.85
C GLY A 52 -10.54 -1.24 3.82
N ALA A 53 -9.66 -1.27 4.82
CA ALA A 53 -9.68 -2.30 5.86
C ALA A 53 -10.99 -2.29 6.67
N ARG A 54 -11.46 -1.11 7.08
CA ARG A 54 -12.75 -0.98 7.79
C ARG A 54 -13.93 -1.46 6.94
N LYS A 55 -13.90 -1.17 5.63
CA LYS A 55 -14.92 -1.67 4.70
C LYS A 55 -14.87 -3.20 4.60
N GLY A 56 -13.68 -3.79 4.53
CA GLY A 56 -13.52 -5.24 4.59
C GLY A 56 -14.07 -5.84 5.90
N PHE A 57 -13.81 -5.22 7.06
CA PHE A 57 -14.38 -5.68 8.33
C PHE A 57 -15.92 -5.69 8.33
N GLU A 58 -16.52 -4.64 7.75
CA GLU A 58 -17.98 -4.55 7.63
C GLU A 58 -18.53 -5.67 6.73
N ASP A 59 -17.95 -5.83 5.53
CA ASP A 59 -18.45 -6.75 4.51
C ASP A 59 -18.26 -8.22 4.89
N PHE A 60 -17.16 -8.55 5.57
CA PHE A 60 -16.85 -9.92 6.00
C PHE A 60 -17.29 -10.23 7.42
N GLY A 61 -17.88 -9.27 8.14
CA GLY A 61 -18.39 -9.49 9.49
C GLY A 61 -17.30 -9.72 10.53
N ILE A 62 -16.16 -9.04 10.41
CA ILE A 62 -14.99 -9.13 11.30
C ILE A 62 -15.11 -8.12 12.44
N ASN A 63 -14.67 -8.51 13.64
CA ASN A 63 -14.39 -7.59 14.73
C ASN A 63 -12.97 -7.05 14.58
N GLY A 64 -12.81 -6.03 13.73
CA GLY A 64 -11.53 -5.50 13.32
C GLY A 64 -11.19 -4.16 13.96
N LYS A 65 -9.90 -3.91 14.18
CA LYS A 65 -9.36 -2.60 14.53
C LYS A 65 -8.19 -2.23 13.64
N VAL A 66 -8.08 -0.93 13.35
CA VAL A 66 -6.94 -0.34 12.65
C VAL A 66 -6.22 0.58 13.62
N ILE A 67 -4.94 0.33 13.83
CA ILE A 67 -4.08 1.04 14.76
C ILE A 67 -2.73 1.34 14.11
N ALA A 68 -1.98 2.25 14.70
CA ALA A 68 -0.61 2.56 14.30
C ALA A 68 0.21 2.97 15.53
N PRO A 69 1.53 2.75 15.52
CA PRO A 69 2.41 3.31 16.54
C PRO A 69 2.48 4.84 16.43
N SER A 70 3.08 5.48 17.41
CA SER A 70 3.34 6.93 17.35
C SER A 70 4.32 7.28 16.23
N ASP A 71 4.18 8.47 15.64
CA ASP A 71 5.10 8.94 14.63
C ASP A 71 6.54 8.99 15.16
N GLY A 72 7.48 8.56 14.32
CA GLY A 72 8.89 8.52 14.66
C GLY A 72 9.28 7.45 15.69
N SER A 73 8.42 6.44 15.90
CA SER A 73 8.74 5.30 16.76
C SER A 73 10.04 4.62 16.34
N THR A 74 10.88 4.29 17.34
CA THR A 74 12.06 3.46 17.12
C THR A 74 11.68 2.00 16.85
N VAL A 75 12.66 1.17 16.43
CA VAL A 75 12.46 -0.28 16.25
C VAL A 75 11.93 -0.90 17.55
N GLU A 76 12.56 -0.56 18.70
CA GLU A 76 12.20 -1.11 20.01
C GLU A 76 10.80 -0.65 20.47
N GLU A 77 10.37 0.56 20.10
CA GLU A 77 9.01 1.05 20.39
C GLU A 77 7.99 0.34 19.54
N HIS A 78 8.32 0.11 18.27
CA HIS A 78 7.47 -0.65 17.36
C HIS A 78 7.31 -2.11 17.83
N ASP A 79 8.39 -2.77 18.25
CA ASP A 79 8.32 -4.13 18.77
C ASP A 79 7.48 -4.22 20.03
N ARG A 80 7.66 -3.31 20.99
CA ARG A 80 6.79 -3.24 22.18
C ARG A 80 5.31 -3.00 21.85
N PHE A 81 5.05 -2.25 20.79
CA PHE A 81 3.70 -2.05 20.28
C PHE A 81 3.10 -3.36 19.74
N LEU A 82 3.88 -4.12 18.98
CA LEU A 82 3.47 -5.44 18.49
C LEU A 82 3.28 -6.46 19.60
N GLU A 83 4.13 -6.45 20.65
CA GLU A 83 3.94 -7.28 21.85
C GLU A 83 2.58 -7.02 22.53
N GLN A 84 2.14 -5.76 22.58
CA GLN A 84 0.81 -5.43 23.11
C GLN A 84 -0.31 -5.99 22.25
N VAL A 85 -0.16 -5.96 20.91
CA VAL A 85 -1.11 -6.56 19.97
C VAL A 85 -1.15 -8.09 20.15
N LEU A 86 0.02 -8.72 20.32
CA LEU A 86 0.11 -10.16 20.54
C LEU A 86 -0.59 -10.60 21.83
N MET A 87 -0.43 -9.84 22.92
CA MET A 87 -1.11 -10.12 24.20
C MET A 87 -2.66 -10.10 24.10
N GLU A 88 -3.21 -9.40 23.10
CA GLU A 88 -4.64 -9.42 22.82
C GLU A 88 -5.10 -10.69 22.09
N SER A 89 -4.16 -11.51 21.60
CA SER A 89 -4.39 -12.76 20.89
C SER A 89 -5.41 -12.62 19.74
N PRO A 90 -5.16 -11.78 18.73
CA PRO A 90 -6.05 -11.67 17.59
C PRO A 90 -6.05 -12.96 16.75
N ASP A 91 -7.14 -13.24 16.05
CA ASP A 91 -7.22 -14.38 15.13
C ASP A 91 -6.34 -14.20 13.87
N SER A 92 -5.94 -12.97 13.53
CA SER A 92 -4.95 -12.66 12.51
C SER A 92 -4.38 -11.25 12.67
N LEU A 93 -3.14 -11.07 12.24
CA LEU A 93 -2.44 -9.78 12.13
C LEU A 93 -2.28 -9.39 10.66
N ILE A 94 -2.65 -8.14 10.34
CA ILE A 94 -2.28 -7.47 9.09
C ILE A 94 -1.32 -6.34 9.48
N ILE A 95 -0.13 -6.28 8.87
CA ILE A 95 0.88 -5.29 9.25
C ILE A 95 1.59 -4.68 8.05
N ALA A 96 1.71 -3.35 8.06
CA ALA A 96 2.64 -2.61 7.22
C ALA A 96 3.96 -2.41 7.99
N PRO A 97 5.04 -3.17 7.67
CA PRO A 97 6.29 -3.10 8.43
C PRO A 97 6.95 -1.73 8.30
N ILE A 98 7.37 -1.14 9.42
CA ILE A 98 8.09 0.14 9.44
C ILE A 98 9.57 -0.08 9.05
N TYR A 99 10.13 -1.20 9.48
CA TYR A 99 11.52 -1.57 9.27
C TYR A 99 11.63 -2.85 8.46
N PRO A 100 11.63 -2.77 7.11
CA PRO A 100 11.60 -3.94 6.24
C PRO A 100 12.85 -4.82 6.33
N ASP A 101 13.98 -4.28 6.77
CA ASP A 101 15.24 -5.03 6.87
C ASP A 101 15.34 -5.91 8.13
N ASN A 102 14.44 -5.72 9.09
CA ASN A 102 14.42 -6.46 10.36
C ASN A 102 13.02 -7.03 10.61
N ILE A 103 12.87 -8.32 10.38
CA ILE A 103 11.71 -9.03 10.90
C ILE A 103 11.85 -9.05 12.43
N SER A 104 10.89 -8.45 13.10
CA SER A 104 10.84 -8.42 14.55
C SER A 104 10.62 -9.83 15.09
N SER A 105 11.31 -10.16 16.18
CA SER A 105 11.08 -11.44 16.88
C SER A 105 9.62 -11.58 17.32
N THR A 106 8.93 -10.47 17.56
CA THR A 106 7.51 -10.48 17.90
C THR A 106 6.65 -10.97 16.73
N LEU A 107 7.02 -10.68 15.46
CA LEU A 107 6.29 -11.25 14.30
C LEU A 107 6.48 -12.77 14.20
N GLU A 108 7.65 -13.29 14.57
CA GLU A 108 7.88 -14.73 14.67
C GLU A 108 7.00 -15.36 15.75
N GLU A 109 6.82 -14.69 16.90
CA GLU A 109 5.95 -15.14 17.97
C GLU A 109 4.45 -15.23 17.58
N PHE A 110 3.96 -14.36 16.66
CA PHE A 110 2.61 -14.51 16.11
C PHE A 110 2.47 -15.84 15.37
N VAL A 111 3.45 -16.18 14.53
CA VAL A 111 3.44 -17.43 13.76
C VAL A 111 3.59 -18.65 14.69
N GLU A 112 4.45 -18.59 15.71
CA GLU A 112 4.62 -19.64 16.70
C GLU A 112 3.32 -19.92 17.50
N GLN A 113 2.43 -18.92 17.60
CA GLN A 113 1.10 -19.05 18.21
C GLN A 113 0.00 -19.38 17.21
N ASP A 114 0.36 -19.83 15.98
CA ASP A 114 -0.58 -20.14 14.90
C ASP A 114 -1.45 -18.93 14.48
N ILE A 115 -0.99 -17.70 14.71
CA ILE A 115 -1.69 -16.48 14.28
C ILE A 115 -1.18 -16.09 12.87
N PRO A 116 -2.03 -16.15 11.82
CA PRO A 116 -1.63 -15.78 10.48
C PRO A 116 -1.21 -14.30 10.39
N VAL A 117 -0.07 -14.04 9.72
CA VAL A 117 0.44 -12.69 9.50
C VAL A 117 0.41 -12.36 8.02
N ILE A 118 -0.33 -11.28 7.68
CA ILE A 118 -0.37 -10.73 6.31
C ILE A 118 0.43 -9.43 6.30
N LEU A 119 1.43 -9.37 5.42
CA LEU A 119 2.18 -8.14 5.16
C LEU A 119 1.37 -7.23 4.24
N LEU A 120 1.40 -5.94 4.51
CA LEU A 120 0.63 -4.91 3.81
C LEU A 120 1.57 -3.79 3.34
N ASP A 121 1.39 -3.29 2.12
CA ASP A 121 2.13 -2.16 1.53
C ASP A 121 3.62 -2.43 1.27
N THR A 122 4.34 -2.92 2.25
CA THR A 122 5.78 -3.20 2.18
C THR A 122 6.04 -4.68 2.35
N ASP A 123 6.61 -5.31 1.32
CA ASP A 123 7.05 -6.70 1.40
C ASP A 123 8.43 -6.80 2.05
N VAL A 124 8.64 -7.90 2.75
CA VAL A 124 9.93 -8.26 3.32
C VAL A 124 10.25 -9.72 3.01
N THR A 125 11.54 -10.03 2.90
CA THR A 125 12.01 -11.41 2.71
C THR A 125 11.81 -12.21 3.98
N TRP A 126 10.63 -12.79 4.14
CA TRP A 126 10.23 -13.60 5.28
C TRP A 126 9.33 -14.75 4.82
N GLU A 127 9.82 -15.98 5.06
CA GLU A 127 9.15 -17.19 4.56
C GLU A 127 7.85 -17.51 5.32
N ASP A 128 7.74 -17.13 6.59
CA ASP A 128 6.63 -17.50 7.45
C ASP A 128 5.43 -16.57 7.32
N LYS A 129 5.54 -15.47 6.56
CA LYS A 129 4.37 -14.66 6.23
C LYS A 129 3.32 -15.47 5.49
N THR A 130 2.06 -15.29 5.86
CA THR A 130 0.92 -15.97 5.21
C THR A 130 0.71 -15.45 3.78
N ALA A 131 0.71 -14.12 3.61
CA ALA A 131 0.60 -13.45 2.32
C ALA A 131 1.20 -12.03 2.40
N TYR A 132 1.41 -11.44 1.24
CA TYR A 132 1.69 -10.02 1.05
C TYR A 132 0.60 -9.39 0.18
N VAL A 133 0.11 -8.22 0.57
CA VAL A 133 -0.83 -7.40 -0.21
C VAL A 133 -0.21 -6.03 -0.45
N GLY A 134 -0.01 -5.67 -1.71
CA GLY A 134 0.65 -4.40 -2.04
C GLY A 134 0.70 -4.13 -3.53
N THR A 135 1.69 -3.35 -3.95
CA THR A 135 1.90 -2.92 -5.34
C THR A 135 3.15 -3.59 -5.92
N ASP A 136 3.12 -4.00 -7.19
CA ASP A 136 4.33 -4.29 -7.95
C ASP A 136 5.10 -2.99 -8.22
N ASN A 137 6.09 -2.69 -7.35
CA ASN A 137 6.87 -1.45 -7.43
C ASN A 137 7.77 -1.37 -8.66
N VAL A 138 8.18 -2.50 -9.24
CA VAL A 138 8.91 -2.50 -10.52
C VAL A 138 7.98 -2.08 -11.65
N GLU A 139 6.76 -2.62 -11.70
CA GLU A 139 5.76 -2.24 -12.69
C GLU A 139 5.31 -0.78 -12.51
N LEU A 140 5.14 -0.32 -11.29
CA LEU A 140 4.84 1.09 -10.99
C LEU A 140 5.95 2.00 -11.53
N GLY A 141 7.21 1.68 -11.25
CA GLY A 141 8.35 2.41 -11.80
C GLY A 141 8.39 2.40 -13.34
N LYS A 142 8.08 1.27 -13.99
CA LYS A 142 7.98 1.21 -15.46
C LYS A 142 6.92 2.17 -15.99
N ARG A 143 5.75 2.24 -15.35
CA ARG A 143 4.68 3.16 -15.76
C ARG A 143 5.08 4.62 -15.54
N ALA A 144 5.78 4.95 -14.43
CA ALA A 144 6.32 6.29 -14.22
C ALA A 144 7.34 6.67 -15.29
N GLY A 145 8.27 5.76 -15.62
CA GLY A 145 9.23 5.95 -16.70
C GLY A 145 8.57 6.12 -18.07
N ALA A 146 7.54 5.32 -18.37
CA ALA A 146 6.79 5.44 -19.63
C ALA A 146 6.00 6.76 -19.71
N LEU A 147 5.38 7.19 -18.58
CA LEU A 147 4.64 8.44 -18.52
C LEU A 147 5.56 9.64 -18.74
N LEU A 148 6.74 9.70 -18.07
CA LEU A 148 7.73 10.74 -18.32
C LEU A 148 8.27 10.67 -19.76
N GLY A 149 8.64 9.48 -20.24
CA GLY A 149 9.16 9.28 -21.59
C GLY A 149 8.18 9.74 -22.68
N SER A 150 6.86 9.65 -22.43
CA SER A 150 5.84 10.16 -23.36
C SER A 150 5.83 11.68 -23.52
N GLN A 151 6.44 12.42 -22.59
CA GLN A 151 6.55 13.89 -22.60
C GLN A 151 7.85 14.38 -23.25
N LEU A 152 8.76 13.49 -23.58
CA LEU A 152 10.14 13.81 -23.95
C LEU A 152 10.52 13.21 -25.32
N GLN A 153 11.69 13.57 -25.80
CA GLN A 153 12.28 13.05 -27.04
C GLN A 153 13.50 12.17 -26.72
N PRO A 154 13.83 11.17 -27.56
CA PRO A 154 15.09 10.43 -27.43
C PRO A 154 16.29 11.35 -27.32
N GLY A 155 17.23 11.05 -26.43
CA GLY A 155 18.38 11.88 -26.08
C GLY A 155 18.13 13.02 -25.10
N ASN A 156 16.88 13.18 -24.59
CA ASN A 156 16.63 14.09 -23.47
C ASN A 156 17.17 13.51 -22.16
N GLU A 157 17.67 14.38 -21.30
CA GLU A 157 18.24 14.06 -20.00
C GLU A 157 17.18 14.12 -18.89
N VAL A 158 17.17 13.15 -17.99
CA VAL A 158 16.26 13.10 -16.83
C VAL A 158 17.00 12.70 -15.57
N ALA A 159 16.41 13.06 -14.40
CA ALA A 159 16.84 12.60 -13.09
C ALA A 159 15.79 11.67 -12.47
N ILE A 160 16.24 10.72 -11.64
CA ILE A 160 15.40 9.89 -10.79
C ILE A 160 15.83 10.12 -9.34
N LEU A 161 14.94 10.70 -8.55
CA LEU A 161 15.18 11.09 -7.16
C LEU A 161 14.39 10.21 -6.20
N GLY A 162 14.94 9.91 -5.04
CA GLY A 162 14.28 9.12 -4.03
C GLY A 162 14.61 9.54 -2.61
N VAL A 163 13.77 9.13 -1.67
CA VAL A 163 14.05 9.12 -0.23
C VAL A 163 14.31 7.67 0.14
N ASP A 164 15.41 7.41 0.86
CA ASP A 164 15.83 6.06 1.20
C ASP A 164 15.86 5.13 -0.03
N THR A 165 16.71 5.48 -0.99
CA THR A 165 16.81 4.76 -2.29
C THR A 165 17.25 3.31 -2.15
N ASN A 166 17.77 2.91 -0.99
CA ASN A 166 18.12 1.53 -0.66
C ASN A 166 16.90 0.71 -0.17
N SER A 167 15.79 1.35 0.18
CA SER A 167 14.59 0.62 0.54
C SER A 167 14.08 -0.22 -0.66
N PRO A 168 13.52 -1.41 -0.44
CA PRO A 168 13.01 -2.26 -1.51
C PRO A 168 12.02 -1.53 -2.42
N VAL A 169 11.13 -0.72 -1.85
CA VAL A 169 10.12 0.06 -2.57
C VAL A 169 10.76 1.07 -3.52
N ALA A 170 11.66 1.93 -3.01
CA ALA A 170 12.32 2.95 -3.83
C ALA A 170 13.23 2.33 -4.89
N SER A 171 14.02 1.32 -4.51
CA SER A 171 14.92 0.60 -5.42
C SER A 171 14.17 -0.04 -6.59
N ASP A 172 13.04 -0.70 -6.33
CA ASP A 172 12.23 -1.33 -7.38
C ASP A 172 11.56 -0.29 -8.29
N ARG A 173 11.07 0.84 -7.76
CA ARG A 173 10.54 1.95 -8.56
C ARG A 173 11.61 2.55 -9.46
N ILE A 174 12.80 2.79 -8.94
CA ILE A 174 13.97 3.28 -9.73
C ILE A 174 14.30 2.28 -10.84
N LYS A 175 14.43 1.00 -10.51
CA LYS A 175 14.70 -0.07 -11.47
C LYS A 175 13.67 -0.12 -12.59
N GLY A 176 12.39 -0.04 -12.27
CA GLY A 176 11.30 -0.02 -13.23
C GLY A 176 11.37 1.20 -14.16
N ALA A 177 11.54 2.40 -13.60
CA ALA A 177 11.65 3.65 -14.35
C ALA A 177 12.80 3.60 -15.36
N LYS A 178 13.97 3.11 -14.96
CA LYS A 178 15.14 2.93 -15.84
C LYS A 178 14.83 2.03 -17.03
N ILE A 179 14.09 0.93 -16.83
CA ILE A 179 13.74 0.03 -17.93
C ILE A 179 12.94 0.77 -19.00
N SER A 180 11.92 1.51 -18.61
CA SER A 180 11.07 2.23 -19.58
C SER A 180 11.78 3.42 -20.23
N LEU A 181 12.48 4.25 -19.47
CA LEU A 181 13.21 5.42 -20.00
C LEU A 181 14.28 5.00 -21.03
N LYS A 182 15.08 3.98 -20.69
CA LYS A 182 16.10 3.45 -21.62
C LYS A 182 15.51 2.86 -22.89
N SER A 183 14.32 2.22 -22.79
CA SER A 183 13.66 1.60 -23.95
C SER A 183 13.23 2.63 -25.01
N VAL A 184 13.00 3.88 -24.59
CA VAL A 184 12.62 5.00 -25.49
C VAL A 184 13.76 5.99 -25.73
N GLY A 185 14.99 5.63 -25.36
CA GLY A 185 16.20 6.42 -25.65
C GLY A 185 16.36 7.68 -24.81
N ILE A 186 15.76 7.75 -23.62
CA ILE A 186 15.96 8.83 -22.65
C ILE A 186 17.22 8.56 -21.84
N GLU A 187 18.04 9.59 -21.61
CA GLU A 187 19.30 9.53 -20.88
C GLU A 187 19.05 9.84 -19.37
N ILE A 188 19.49 8.95 -18.51
CA ILE A 188 19.38 9.15 -17.06
C ILE A 188 20.72 9.69 -16.57
N VAL A 189 20.76 10.96 -16.22
CA VAL A 189 21.99 11.68 -15.84
C VAL A 189 22.21 11.77 -14.34
N ALA A 190 21.14 11.66 -13.53
CA ALA A 190 21.21 11.54 -12.09
C ALA A 190 20.25 10.43 -11.63
N GLU A 191 20.76 9.49 -10.86
CA GLU A 191 20.02 8.29 -10.47
C GLU A 191 20.23 7.96 -9.00
N GLY A 192 19.13 7.61 -8.29
CA GLY A 192 19.20 7.14 -6.92
C GLY A 192 19.81 8.17 -5.98
N VAL A 193 19.59 9.45 -6.27
CA VAL A 193 20.04 10.53 -5.40
C VAL A 193 19.11 10.51 -4.19
N ASP A 194 19.65 10.14 -3.02
CA ASP A 194 18.97 10.27 -1.75
C ASP A 194 18.83 11.75 -1.42
N VAL A 195 17.63 12.28 -1.64
CA VAL A 195 17.28 13.62 -1.19
C VAL A 195 16.53 13.50 0.13
N PHE A 196 16.99 14.20 1.13
CA PHE A 196 16.25 14.32 2.38
C PHE A 196 14.92 15.02 2.09
N SER A 197 13.81 14.55 2.70
CA SER A 197 12.47 15.13 2.49
C SER A 197 12.32 16.55 3.05
N GLU A 198 13.42 17.22 3.36
CA GLU A 198 13.45 18.61 3.83
C GLU A 198 13.48 19.57 2.63
N PRO A 199 12.47 20.45 2.45
CA PRO A 199 12.34 21.26 1.24
C PRO A 199 13.57 22.10 0.87
N LEU A 200 14.29 22.63 1.88
CA LEU A 200 15.49 23.42 1.64
C LEU A 200 16.63 22.56 1.09
N GLN A 201 16.81 21.35 1.62
CA GLN A 201 17.86 20.44 1.16
C GLN A 201 17.56 19.96 -0.26
N VAL A 202 16.31 19.58 -0.54
CA VAL A 202 15.89 19.18 -1.91
C VAL A 202 16.17 20.29 -2.91
N LYS A 203 15.95 21.56 -2.54
CA LYS A 203 16.24 22.70 -3.41
C LYS A 203 17.73 22.87 -3.68
N GLU A 204 18.59 22.66 -2.69
CA GLU A 204 20.07 22.72 -2.85
C GLU A 204 20.56 21.55 -3.73
N ASP A 205 20.07 20.34 -3.50
CA ASP A 205 20.42 19.16 -4.28
C ASP A 205 19.99 19.32 -5.74
N LEU A 206 18.77 19.82 -5.97
CA LEU A 206 18.27 20.11 -7.32
C LEU A 206 19.09 21.17 -8.02
N LYS A 207 19.52 22.22 -7.31
CA LYS A 207 20.40 23.25 -7.90
C LYS A 207 21.71 22.63 -8.35
N THR A 208 22.31 21.77 -7.55
CA THR A 208 23.54 21.04 -7.90
C THR A 208 23.34 20.20 -9.15
N ILE A 209 22.25 19.42 -9.21
CA ILE A 209 21.92 18.60 -10.38
C ILE A 209 21.73 19.46 -11.65
N LEU A 210 21.03 20.60 -11.53
CA LEU A 210 20.79 21.52 -12.64
C LEU A 210 22.06 22.23 -13.11
N ASP A 211 22.98 22.55 -12.21
CA ASP A 211 24.28 23.14 -12.54
C ASP A 211 25.18 22.12 -13.27
N GLU A 212 25.15 20.85 -12.88
CA GLU A 212 25.89 19.76 -13.52
C GLU A 212 25.24 19.29 -14.83
N HIS A 213 23.90 19.35 -14.92
CA HIS A 213 23.09 18.88 -16.04
C HIS A 213 22.13 19.98 -16.54
N PRO A 214 22.64 21.05 -17.20
CA PRO A 214 21.83 22.19 -17.62
C PRO A 214 20.79 21.85 -18.70
N ASN A 215 20.89 20.67 -19.32
CA ASN A 215 19.94 20.15 -20.31
C ASN A 215 18.86 19.24 -19.70
N LEU A 216 18.75 19.14 -18.38
CA LEU A 216 17.73 18.33 -17.70
C LEU A 216 16.33 18.71 -18.19
N LYS A 217 15.51 17.72 -18.59
CA LYS A 217 14.19 17.90 -19.19
C LYS A 217 13.05 17.29 -18.39
N GLY A 218 13.33 16.53 -17.36
CA GLY A 218 12.28 15.92 -16.54
C GLY A 218 12.82 15.18 -15.33
N ILE A 219 11.95 14.95 -14.36
CA ILE A 219 12.30 14.26 -13.12
C ILE A 219 11.24 13.23 -12.77
N ILE A 220 11.69 12.07 -12.28
CA ILE A 220 10.85 11.11 -11.56
C ILE A 220 11.23 11.18 -10.10
N ALA A 221 10.24 11.33 -9.22
CA ALA A 221 10.36 11.16 -7.78
C ALA A 221 9.73 9.83 -7.37
N THR A 222 10.38 9.09 -6.47
CA THR A 222 9.92 7.76 -6.07
C THR A 222 8.60 7.75 -5.29
N ASN A 223 8.12 8.92 -4.83
CA ASN A 223 6.80 9.09 -4.22
C ASN A 223 6.26 10.50 -4.47
N ASP A 224 4.95 10.70 -4.26
CA ASP A 224 4.28 11.97 -4.50
C ASP A 224 4.70 13.06 -3.49
N GLY A 225 5.01 12.70 -2.25
CA GLY A 225 5.50 13.66 -1.26
C GLY A 225 6.77 14.35 -1.72
N LEU A 226 7.75 13.57 -2.20
CA LEU A 226 8.97 14.12 -2.80
C LEU A 226 8.67 14.86 -4.11
N ALA A 227 7.77 14.33 -4.95
CA ALA A 227 7.43 14.98 -6.23
C ALA A 227 6.88 16.40 -6.03
N LEU A 228 6.07 16.63 -5.00
CA LEU A 228 5.56 17.95 -4.63
C LEU A 228 6.68 18.92 -4.22
N ILE A 229 7.60 18.45 -3.37
CA ILE A 229 8.74 19.27 -2.94
C ILE A 229 9.64 19.62 -4.13
N VAL A 230 9.93 18.64 -4.99
CA VAL A 230 10.71 18.80 -6.22
C VAL A 230 10.03 19.79 -7.18
N PHE A 231 8.72 19.65 -7.39
CA PHE A 231 7.95 20.54 -8.25
C PHE A 231 8.05 21.99 -7.80
N HIS A 232 7.80 22.27 -6.52
CA HIS A 232 7.90 23.64 -5.98
C HIS A 232 9.33 24.19 -6.02
N ALA A 233 10.33 23.35 -5.73
CA ALA A 233 11.73 23.77 -5.79
C ALA A 233 12.16 24.13 -7.23
N ILE A 234 11.68 23.40 -8.24
CA ILE A 234 11.93 23.71 -9.67
C ILE A 234 11.29 25.04 -10.05
N GLU A 235 10.02 25.28 -9.66
CA GLU A 235 9.34 26.56 -9.90
C GLU A 235 10.11 27.73 -9.26
N ASP A 236 10.52 27.58 -8.00
CA ASP A 236 11.31 28.57 -7.25
C ASP A 236 12.66 28.90 -7.91
N LEU A 237 13.29 27.90 -8.54
CA LEU A 237 14.54 28.04 -9.26
C LEU A 237 14.34 28.64 -10.69
N GLY A 238 13.08 28.87 -11.09
CA GLY A 238 12.73 29.46 -12.38
C GLY A 238 12.75 28.48 -13.56
N TYR A 239 12.77 27.18 -13.28
CA TYR A 239 12.70 26.14 -14.32
C TYR A 239 11.25 25.65 -14.51
N LYS A 240 11.01 25.03 -15.67
CA LYS A 240 9.73 24.39 -15.99
C LYS A 240 10.02 23.07 -16.72
N MET A 241 9.68 21.95 -16.08
CA MET A 241 9.81 20.62 -16.66
C MET A 241 8.82 19.66 -16.02
N PRO A 242 8.46 18.54 -16.69
CA PRO A 242 7.59 17.53 -16.11
C PRO A 242 8.25 16.87 -14.89
N VAL A 243 7.46 16.71 -13.83
CA VAL A 243 7.78 15.90 -12.65
C VAL A 243 6.72 14.82 -12.54
N ILE A 244 7.14 13.56 -12.46
CA ILE A 244 6.27 12.41 -12.24
C ILE A 244 6.51 11.88 -10.84
N GLY A 245 5.42 11.69 -10.09
CA GLY A 245 5.42 11.09 -8.77
C GLY A 245 4.89 9.65 -8.78
N ALA A 246 4.71 9.14 -7.57
CA ALA A 246 4.09 7.85 -7.30
C ALA A 246 3.27 7.95 -6.01
N ASP A 247 2.10 7.37 -5.96
CA ASP A 247 1.14 7.11 -4.89
C ASP A 247 -0.27 7.61 -5.23
N GLY A 248 -0.44 8.73 -5.93
CA GLY A 248 -1.73 9.28 -6.35
C GLY A 248 -2.46 10.03 -5.22
N ILE A 249 -1.74 10.83 -4.41
CA ILE A 249 -2.34 11.64 -3.35
C ILE A 249 -3.11 12.84 -3.92
N ASN A 250 -4.12 13.32 -3.18
CA ASN A 250 -5.02 14.40 -3.64
C ASN A 250 -4.27 15.65 -4.09
N LYS A 251 -3.19 16.02 -3.41
CA LYS A 251 -2.42 17.23 -3.78
C LYS A 251 -1.73 17.12 -5.15
N MET A 252 -1.24 15.92 -5.52
CA MET A 252 -0.74 15.66 -6.88
C MET A 252 -1.88 15.72 -7.90
N ILE A 253 -3.04 15.14 -7.57
CA ILE A 253 -4.21 15.12 -8.45
C ILE A 253 -4.70 16.55 -8.73
N GLU A 254 -4.73 17.44 -7.74
CA GLU A 254 -5.07 18.86 -7.92
C GLU A 254 -4.13 19.54 -8.93
N LEU A 255 -2.82 19.34 -8.80
CA LEU A 255 -1.84 19.93 -9.73
C LEU A 255 -1.97 19.36 -11.14
N ILE A 256 -2.40 18.11 -11.29
CA ILE A 256 -2.68 17.49 -12.58
C ILE A 256 -3.97 18.08 -13.19
N GLU A 257 -5.02 18.30 -12.40
CA GLU A 257 -6.25 18.97 -12.85
C GLU A 257 -5.98 20.43 -13.28
N GLU A 258 -5.07 21.12 -12.59
CA GLU A 258 -4.62 22.47 -12.93
C GLU A 258 -3.63 22.50 -14.12
N GLU A 259 -3.35 21.37 -14.75
CA GLU A 259 -2.40 21.21 -15.87
C GLU A 259 -0.97 21.67 -15.54
N LYS A 260 -0.61 21.72 -14.25
CA LYS A 260 0.76 22.06 -13.80
C LYS A 260 1.69 20.85 -13.87
N LEU A 261 1.16 19.63 -13.64
CA LEU A 261 1.87 18.37 -13.76
C LEU A 261 1.20 17.49 -14.82
N PRO A 262 1.98 16.69 -15.58
CA PRO A 262 1.41 15.84 -16.63
C PRO A 262 0.66 14.62 -16.09
N GLY A 263 1.01 14.16 -14.88
CA GLY A 263 0.39 13.01 -14.26
C GLY A 263 1.22 12.43 -13.11
N THR A 264 0.67 11.42 -12.47
CA THR A 264 1.33 10.56 -11.48
C THR A 264 0.93 9.11 -11.67
N VAL A 265 1.69 8.18 -11.07
CA VAL A 265 1.34 6.75 -11.06
C VAL A 265 0.84 6.38 -9.68
N ALA A 266 -0.46 6.09 -9.58
CA ALA A 266 -1.13 5.87 -8.32
C ALA A 266 -1.07 4.41 -7.88
N GLN A 267 -0.83 4.20 -6.60
CA GLN A 267 -1.16 2.98 -5.89
C GLN A 267 -2.66 2.95 -5.51
N ASN A 268 -3.14 1.82 -5.06
CA ASN A 268 -4.51 1.63 -4.61
C ASN A 268 -4.60 1.28 -3.11
N PRO A 269 -4.27 2.22 -2.20
CA PRO A 269 -4.23 1.94 -0.75
C PRO A 269 -5.58 1.48 -0.19
N TYR A 270 -6.70 1.98 -0.70
CA TYR A 270 -8.02 1.49 -0.29
C TYR A 270 -8.20 0.01 -0.62
N ASP A 271 -7.84 -0.40 -1.84
CA ASP A 271 -7.94 -1.80 -2.25
C ASP A 271 -6.92 -2.68 -1.49
N MET A 272 -5.73 -2.16 -1.19
CA MET A 272 -4.77 -2.87 -0.33
C MET A 272 -5.38 -3.21 1.03
N GLY A 273 -5.99 -2.23 1.70
CA GLY A 273 -6.67 -2.43 2.98
C GLY A 273 -7.81 -3.45 2.88
N TYR A 274 -8.65 -3.33 1.86
CA TYR A 274 -9.78 -4.25 1.65
C TYR A 274 -9.33 -5.68 1.33
N LEU A 275 -8.40 -5.84 0.37
CA LEU A 275 -7.89 -7.15 -0.06
C LEU A 275 -7.12 -7.87 1.05
N SER A 276 -6.45 -7.13 1.94
CA SER A 276 -5.76 -7.74 3.09
C SER A 276 -6.74 -8.39 4.06
N VAL A 277 -7.90 -7.76 4.27
CA VAL A 277 -8.98 -8.32 5.10
C VAL A 277 -9.67 -9.49 4.40
N GLU A 278 -9.87 -9.43 3.08
CA GLU A 278 -10.38 -10.55 2.29
C GLU A 278 -9.44 -11.76 2.38
N ALA A 279 -8.11 -11.52 2.29
CA ALA A 279 -7.11 -12.57 2.42
C ALA A 279 -7.16 -13.24 3.81
N VAL A 280 -7.30 -12.45 4.88
CA VAL A 280 -7.52 -13.00 6.24
C VAL A 280 -8.73 -13.93 6.28
N MET A 281 -9.86 -13.50 5.71
CA MET A 281 -11.07 -14.33 5.73
C MET A 281 -10.89 -15.65 5.00
N LYS A 282 -10.20 -15.65 3.86
CA LYS A 282 -9.85 -16.89 3.14
C LYS A 282 -8.99 -17.81 4.01
N VAL A 283 -7.97 -17.26 4.70
CA VAL A 283 -7.11 -18.03 5.61
C VAL A 283 -7.91 -18.65 6.75
N LEU A 284 -8.73 -17.86 7.43
CA LEU A 284 -9.54 -18.33 8.57
C LEU A 284 -10.58 -19.38 8.16
N ASN A 285 -11.05 -19.31 6.91
CA ASN A 285 -11.94 -20.31 6.31
C ASN A 285 -11.19 -21.55 5.78
N SER A 286 -9.86 -21.63 5.94
CA SER A 286 -9.01 -22.68 5.37
C SER A 286 -9.08 -22.76 3.84
N GLU A 287 -9.33 -21.61 3.19
CA GLU A 287 -9.27 -21.46 1.75
C GLU A 287 -7.85 -21.13 1.29
N ASN A 288 -7.56 -21.38 0.01
CA ASN A 288 -6.25 -21.07 -0.56
C ASN A 288 -6.10 -19.56 -0.77
N VAL A 289 -4.99 -18.99 -0.35
CA VAL A 289 -4.63 -17.58 -0.52
C VAL A 289 -3.37 -17.48 -1.37
N GLU A 290 -3.38 -16.55 -2.33
CA GLU A 290 -2.18 -16.22 -3.10
C GLU A 290 -1.15 -15.58 -2.18
N ARG A 291 0.13 -15.98 -2.36
CA ARG A 291 1.22 -15.47 -1.54
C ARG A 291 1.51 -13.98 -1.77
N ASN A 292 1.27 -13.49 -2.99
CA ASN A 292 1.41 -12.09 -3.36
C ASN A 292 0.13 -11.63 -4.04
N ILE A 293 -0.53 -10.66 -3.45
CA ILE A 293 -1.80 -10.07 -3.93
C ILE A 293 -1.51 -8.65 -4.39
N ASP A 294 -1.59 -8.43 -5.70
CA ASP A 294 -1.38 -7.10 -6.29
C ASP A 294 -2.67 -6.27 -6.20
N SER A 295 -2.57 -5.07 -5.61
CA SER A 295 -3.68 -4.11 -5.50
C SER A 295 -3.92 -3.31 -6.78
N GLY A 296 -3.09 -3.51 -7.80
CA GLY A 296 -3.14 -2.78 -9.05
C GLY A 296 -2.48 -1.40 -9.01
N ILE A 297 -2.33 -0.82 -10.19
CA ILE A 297 -1.66 0.47 -10.41
C ILE A 297 -2.47 1.28 -11.43
N ASP A 298 -2.75 2.55 -11.12
CA ASP A 298 -3.44 3.48 -12.01
C ASP A 298 -2.49 4.58 -12.52
N ILE A 299 -2.69 5.04 -13.75
CA ILE A 299 -2.04 6.24 -14.26
C ILE A 299 -3.05 7.38 -14.16
N ILE A 300 -2.72 8.41 -13.37
CA ILE A 300 -3.55 9.59 -13.19
C ILE A 300 -3.02 10.70 -14.08
N ILE A 301 -3.90 11.18 -14.96
CA ILE A 301 -3.68 12.29 -15.88
C ILE A 301 -4.91 13.20 -15.86
N ASN A 302 -4.86 14.38 -16.46
CA ASN A 302 -5.97 15.34 -16.48
C ASN A 302 -7.32 14.69 -16.85
N GLY A 303 -7.34 13.69 -17.74
CA GLY A 303 -8.58 13.05 -18.20
C GLY A 303 -9.32 12.20 -17.15
N ASN A 304 -8.64 11.74 -16.08
CA ASN A 304 -9.24 10.88 -15.02
C ASN A 304 -8.96 11.38 -13.59
N ALA A 305 -8.20 12.45 -13.42
CA ALA A 305 -7.80 13.00 -12.13
C ALA A 305 -9.00 13.33 -11.25
N LYS A 306 -10.00 14.04 -11.81
CA LYS A 306 -11.22 14.40 -11.09
C LYS A 306 -11.98 13.18 -10.53
N GLN A 307 -12.11 12.11 -11.33
CA GLN A 307 -12.80 10.90 -10.88
C GLN A 307 -12.06 10.24 -9.71
N ARG A 308 -10.72 10.22 -9.75
CA ARG A 308 -9.89 9.71 -8.65
C ARG A 308 -10.05 10.54 -7.39
N PHE A 309 -9.97 11.86 -7.51
CA PHE A 309 -10.17 12.80 -6.41
C PHE A 309 -11.54 12.60 -5.73
N GLU A 310 -12.63 12.58 -6.51
CA GLU A 310 -13.99 12.38 -5.99
C GLU A 310 -14.15 11.00 -5.29
N PHE A 311 -13.45 9.97 -5.74
CA PHE A 311 -13.44 8.68 -5.06
C PHE A 311 -12.76 8.79 -3.69
N GLN A 312 -11.54 9.34 -3.63
CA GLN A 312 -10.77 9.47 -2.39
C GLN A 312 -11.53 10.31 -1.35
N GLU A 313 -12.04 11.47 -1.75
CA GLU A 313 -12.87 12.32 -0.90
C GLU A 313 -14.12 11.61 -0.35
N ARG A 314 -14.74 10.77 -1.14
CA ARG A 314 -15.94 10.02 -0.71
C ARG A 314 -15.62 8.95 0.33
N VAL A 315 -14.49 8.29 0.24
CA VAL A 315 -14.13 7.20 1.17
C VAL A 315 -13.47 7.71 2.45
N LEU A 316 -12.97 8.95 2.46
CA LEU A 316 -12.39 9.60 3.64
C LEU A 316 -13.42 10.37 4.49
N ARG A 317 -14.63 10.55 4.00
CA ARG A 317 -15.76 11.17 4.74
C ARG A 317 -16.53 10.16 5.59
#